data_e9493609e0e56aba588bbeae2f7e5478
#
_entry.id   e9493609e0e56aba588bbeae2f7e5478
#
_cell.length_a   1.000
_cell.length_b   1.000
_cell.length_c   1.000
_cell.angle_alpha   90.00
_cell.angle_beta   90.00
_cell.angle_gamma   90.00
#
_symmetry.space_group_name_H-M   'P 1'
#
loop_
_entity.id
_entity.type
_entity.pdbx_description
1 polymer ?
#
loop_
_entity_poly.entity_id
_entity_poly.type
_entity_poly.pdbx_seq_one_letter_code
_entity_poly.pdbx_strand_id
1 'polypeptide(L)'
;MDQMERKVVDILSKYKSRFNSKEFAPDSPSSDILMNFFDITYDIKMQNMQYWNRELGTVWELITRELFAFNNPFFRLPVRGEFGTDRPVDYFIDDLAIDAKYRIGSGDSGTLKKFKSYGKMLEERGYNPVFLILRNDNLREAINAAISGGWQIISDEYAFSFIMNNSGINIVQYLADLKAKYDSLR
;
A
#
# COMPACT_ATOMS: atom_id res chain seq x y z
N MET A 1 -36.81 10.45 26.27
CA MET A 1 -35.52 9.82 25.93
C MET A 1 -34.60 9.95 27.12
N ASP A 2 -34.19 8.86 27.71
CA ASP A 2 -33.29 8.88 28.84
C ASP A 2 -31.83 9.23 28.43
N GLN A 3 -30.95 9.41 29.43
CA GLN A 3 -29.55 9.79 29.17
C GLN A 3 -28.77 8.71 28.41
N MET A 4 -29.07 7.43 28.65
CA MET A 4 -28.44 6.29 27.95
C MET A 4 -28.88 6.27 26.50
N GLU A 5 -30.19 6.39 26.25
CA GLU A 5 -30.78 6.41 24.92
C GLU A 5 -30.19 7.52 24.04
N ARG A 6 -30.04 8.74 24.59
CA ARG A 6 -29.37 9.85 23.89
C ARG A 6 -27.95 9.51 23.47
N LYS A 7 -27.14 8.95 24.38
CA LYS A 7 -25.76 8.55 24.08
C LYS A 7 -25.70 7.48 22.98
N VAL A 8 -26.61 6.52 23.01
CA VAL A 8 -26.70 5.47 21.98
C VAL A 8 -27.08 6.09 20.63
N VAL A 9 -28.08 6.98 20.58
CA VAL A 9 -28.50 7.68 19.37
C VAL A 9 -27.36 8.52 18.79
N ASP A 10 -26.59 9.22 19.62
CA ASP A 10 -25.44 10.02 19.20
C ASP A 10 -24.35 9.13 18.57
N ILE A 11 -24.06 7.97 19.18
CA ILE A 11 -23.12 6.98 18.64
C ILE A 11 -23.62 6.49 17.26
N LEU A 12 -24.87 6.04 17.18
CA LEU A 12 -25.45 5.51 15.92
C LEU A 12 -25.45 6.55 14.82
N SER A 13 -25.84 7.79 15.12
CA SER A 13 -25.87 8.90 14.18
C SER A 13 -24.46 9.24 13.65
N LYS A 14 -23.47 9.27 14.54
CA LYS A 14 -22.07 9.48 14.19
C LYS A 14 -21.54 8.39 13.24
N TYR A 15 -21.85 7.13 13.53
CA TYR A 15 -21.40 6.02 12.68
C TYR A 15 -22.17 5.95 11.36
N LYS A 16 -23.46 6.24 11.36
CA LYS A 16 -24.24 6.36 10.12
C LYS A 16 -23.66 7.41 9.18
N SER A 17 -23.33 8.59 9.72
CA SER A 17 -22.66 9.64 8.93
C SER A 17 -21.31 9.18 8.37
N ARG A 18 -20.48 8.49 9.17
CA ARG A 18 -19.21 7.93 8.74
C ARG A 18 -19.37 6.88 7.62
N PHE A 19 -20.35 5.99 7.74
CA PHE A 19 -20.60 4.97 6.73
C PHE A 19 -21.06 5.59 5.41
N ASN A 20 -21.92 6.60 5.47
CA ASN A 20 -22.42 7.29 4.28
C ASN A 20 -21.37 8.18 3.58
N SER A 21 -20.35 8.64 4.33
CA SER A 21 -19.28 9.49 3.79
C SER A 21 -18.04 8.71 3.36
N LYS A 22 -18.02 7.38 3.53
CA LYS A 22 -16.87 6.56 3.17
C LYS A 22 -16.95 6.15 1.70
N GLU A 23 -15.96 6.58 0.95
CA GLU A 23 -15.82 6.22 -0.46
C GLU A 23 -14.93 4.99 -0.62
N PHE A 24 -15.22 4.20 -1.63
CA PHE A 24 -14.46 3.01 -2.00
C PHE A 24 -14.19 3.02 -3.50
N ALA A 25 -12.96 2.76 -3.89
CA ALA A 25 -12.67 2.40 -5.26
C ALA A 25 -13.04 0.93 -5.49
N PRO A 26 -13.78 0.59 -6.54
CA PRO A 26 -14.05 -0.79 -6.91
C PRO A 26 -12.72 -1.50 -7.22
N ASP A 27 -12.65 -2.79 -6.87
CA ASP A 27 -11.52 -3.63 -7.24
C ASP A 27 -11.65 -4.01 -8.73
N SER A 28 -10.61 -3.81 -9.51
CA SER A 28 -10.61 -4.18 -10.92
C SER A 28 -10.58 -5.70 -11.09
N PRO A 29 -11.31 -6.27 -12.06
CA PRO A 29 -11.25 -7.69 -12.37
C PRO A 29 -9.92 -8.13 -13.00
N SER A 30 -9.04 -7.20 -13.34
CA SER A 30 -7.72 -7.53 -13.89
C SER A 30 -6.83 -8.24 -12.89
N SER A 31 -6.16 -9.29 -13.35
CA SER A 31 -5.11 -9.97 -12.59
C SER A 31 -3.85 -9.08 -12.50
N ASP A 32 -3.07 -9.29 -11.47
CA ASP A 32 -1.73 -8.72 -11.31
C ASP A 32 -0.69 -9.83 -11.11
N ILE A 33 0.58 -9.45 -11.00
CA ILE A 33 1.70 -10.39 -10.92
C ILE A 33 1.65 -11.30 -9.69
N LEU A 34 1.09 -10.83 -8.56
CA LEU A 34 0.94 -11.64 -7.35
C LEU A 34 -0.26 -12.59 -7.47
N MET A 35 -1.39 -12.10 -7.98
CA MET A 35 -2.54 -12.96 -8.27
C MET A 35 -2.14 -14.09 -9.23
N ASN A 36 -1.37 -13.78 -10.26
CA ASN A 36 -0.86 -14.77 -11.21
C ASN A 36 0.11 -15.76 -10.56
N PHE A 37 0.98 -15.30 -9.66
CA PHE A 37 1.91 -16.17 -8.94
C PHE A 37 1.20 -17.19 -8.07
N PHE A 38 0.16 -16.78 -7.35
CA PHE A 38 -0.59 -17.62 -6.39
C PHE A 38 -1.83 -18.30 -6.99
N ASP A 39 -2.08 -18.20 -8.29
CA ASP A 39 -3.27 -18.70 -8.97
C ASP A 39 -4.59 -18.17 -8.39
N ILE A 40 -4.56 -16.92 -7.88
CA ILE A 40 -5.73 -16.24 -7.32
C ILE A 40 -6.51 -15.60 -8.47
N THR A 41 -7.65 -16.19 -8.82
CA THR A 41 -8.57 -15.58 -9.77
C THR A 41 -9.34 -14.42 -9.14
N TYR A 42 -9.95 -13.57 -9.97
CA TYR A 42 -10.84 -12.51 -9.48
C TYR A 42 -11.99 -13.07 -8.63
N ASP A 43 -12.59 -14.20 -9.04
CA ASP A 43 -13.68 -14.84 -8.30
C ASP A 43 -13.23 -15.34 -6.91
N ILE A 44 -12.03 -15.89 -6.81
CA ILE A 44 -11.46 -16.28 -5.51
C ILE A 44 -11.25 -15.04 -4.64
N LYS A 45 -10.69 -13.98 -5.21
CA LYS A 45 -10.44 -12.72 -4.51
C LYS A 45 -11.73 -12.09 -4.00
N MET A 46 -12.80 -12.12 -4.80
CA MET A 46 -14.11 -11.58 -4.45
C MET A 46 -14.80 -12.31 -3.28
N GLN A 47 -14.47 -13.57 -3.00
CA GLN A 47 -15.02 -14.30 -1.84
C GLN A 47 -14.64 -13.65 -0.50
N ASN A 48 -13.45 -13.06 -0.43
CA ASN A 48 -13.00 -12.26 0.73
C ASN A 48 -11.98 -11.19 0.31
N MET A 49 -12.45 -10.18 -0.42
CA MET A 49 -11.62 -9.12 -0.99
C MET A 49 -10.74 -8.43 0.06
N GLN A 50 -11.27 -8.18 1.27
CA GLN A 50 -10.52 -7.52 2.33
C GLN A 50 -9.33 -8.36 2.80
N TYR A 51 -9.54 -9.67 2.95
CA TYR A 51 -8.48 -10.61 3.29
C TYR A 51 -7.39 -10.60 2.22
N TRP A 52 -7.76 -10.83 0.96
CA TRP A 52 -6.79 -10.90 -0.13
C TRP A 52 -6.03 -9.60 -0.35
N ASN A 53 -6.70 -8.45 -0.29
CA ASN A 53 -6.01 -7.16 -0.42
C ASN A 53 -4.99 -6.93 0.70
N ARG A 54 -5.27 -7.38 1.92
CA ARG A 54 -4.33 -7.30 3.03
C ARG A 54 -3.14 -8.24 2.85
N GLU A 55 -3.41 -9.53 2.53
CA GLU A 55 -2.34 -10.52 2.39
C GLU A 55 -1.44 -10.21 1.18
N LEU A 56 -2.02 -9.88 0.02
CA LEU A 56 -1.26 -9.47 -1.14
C LEU A 56 -0.47 -8.16 -0.89
N GLY A 57 -1.01 -7.27 -0.03
CA GLY A 57 -0.28 -6.09 0.45
C GLY A 57 0.95 -6.44 1.24
N THR A 58 0.83 -7.37 2.19
CA THR A 58 1.96 -7.87 2.96
C THR A 58 3.00 -8.55 2.06
N VAL A 59 2.56 -9.36 1.12
CA VAL A 59 3.46 -10.03 0.15
C VAL A 59 4.20 -8.99 -0.70
N TRP A 60 3.51 -7.98 -1.21
CA TRP A 60 4.13 -6.92 -2.00
C TRP A 60 5.20 -6.16 -1.23
N GLU A 61 4.89 -5.72 -0.01
CA GLU A 61 5.85 -5.07 0.89
C GLU A 61 7.07 -5.95 1.13
N LEU A 62 6.87 -7.23 1.50
CA LEU A 62 7.97 -8.14 1.83
C LEU A 62 8.86 -8.43 0.62
N ILE A 63 8.28 -8.71 -0.56
CA ILE A 63 9.06 -8.99 -1.77
C ILE A 63 9.88 -7.77 -2.18
N THR A 64 9.26 -6.60 -2.28
CA THR A 64 9.97 -5.39 -2.68
C THR A 64 11.06 -5.01 -1.68
N ARG A 65 10.81 -5.17 -0.38
CA ARG A 65 11.80 -4.98 0.68
C ARG A 65 13.00 -5.90 0.49
N GLU A 66 12.79 -7.20 0.26
CA GLU A 66 13.89 -8.15 0.09
C GLU A 66 14.69 -7.88 -1.20
N LEU A 67 14.02 -7.54 -2.30
CA LEU A 67 14.69 -7.19 -3.56
C LEU A 67 15.63 -5.98 -3.38
N PHE A 68 15.18 -4.95 -2.68
CA PHE A 68 16.02 -3.78 -2.41
C PHE A 68 17.09 -4.06 -1.36
N ALA A 69 16.76 -4.77 -0.29
CA ALA A 69 17.73 -5.13 0.75
C ALA A 69 18.91 -5.93 0.21
N PHE A 70 18.67 -6.82 -0.76
CA PHE A 70 19.70 -7.66 -1.34
C PHE A 70 20.55 -6.95 -2.40
N ASN A 71 19.96 -6.03 -3.15
CA ASN A 71 20.59 -5.49 -4.36
C ASN A 71 20.93 -3.99 -4.28
N ASN A 72 20.46 -3.27 -3.26
CA ASN A 72 20.72 -1.84 -3.14
C ASN A 72 21.55 -1.53 -1.88
N PRO A 73 22.77 -0.98 -2.02
CA PRO A 73 23.66 -0.72 -0.88
C PRO A 73 23.17 0.41 0.05
N PHE A 74 22.23 1.22 -0.40
CA PHE A 74 21.64 2.33 0.38
C PHE A 74 20.31 1.95 1.04
N PHE A 75 19.94 0.67 0.99
CA PHE A 75 18.75 0.17 1.67
C PHE A 75 18.90 0.22 3.19
N ARG A 76 17.85 0.66 3.88
CA ARG A 76 17.71 0.52 5.33
C ARG A 76 16.27 0.40 5.77
N LEU A 77 16.04 -0.20 6.91
CA LEU A 77 14.76 -0.20 7.62
C LEU A 77 14.66 1.04 8.53
N PRO A 78 13.43 1.52 8.84
CA PRO A 78 13.22 2.50 9.89
C PRO A 78 13.76 2.01 11.23
N VAL A 79 14.43 2.89 11.95
CA VAL A 79 14.92 2.57 13.31
C VAL A 79 13.77 2.66 14.30
N ARG A 80 13.73 1.78 15.30
CA ARG A 80 12.71 1.81 16.33
C ARG A 80 12.63 3.18 17.01
N GLY A 81 11.46 3.81 16.98
CA GLY A 81 11.23 5.12 17.57
C GLY A 81 11.66 6.30 16.68
N GLU A 82 12.16 6.07 15.47
CA GLU A 82 12.53 7.13 14.50
C GLU A 82 11.39 8.12 14.25
N PHE A 83 10.14 7.61 14.25
CA PHE A 83 8.93 8.40 14.08
C PHE A 83 7.99 8.30 15.30
N GLY A 84 8.53 8.13 16.50
CA GLY A 84 7.77 7.91 17.71
C GLY A 84 7.04 6.58 17.69
N THR A 85 5.70 6.61 17.77
CA THR A 85 4.82 5.43 17.69
C THR A 85 4.32 5.16 16.26
N ASP A 86 4.55 6.08 15.34
CA ASP A 86 4.09 5.99 13.97
C ASP A 86 5.04 5.16 13.08
N ARG A 87 4.48 4.62 12.01
CA ARG A 87 5.22 3.91 10.96
C ARG A 87 4.79 4.48 9.61
N PRO A 88 5.36 5.63 9.22
CA PRO A 88 4.97 6.30 7.99
C PRO A 88 5.51 5.64 6.73
N VAL A 89 6.54 4.78 6.85
CA VAL A 89 7.23 4.11 5.75
C VAL A 89 7.62 2.69 6.13
N ASP A 90 7.80 1.84 5.13
CA ASP A 90 8.22 0.45 5.30
C ASP A 90 9.75 0.31 5.25
N TYR A 91 10.41 1.07 4.37
CA TYR A 91 11.87 1.08 4.20
C TYR A 91 12.36 2.34 3.50
N PHE A 92 13.68 2.49 3.45
CA PHE A 92 14.38 3.57 2.76
C PHE A 92 15.36 3.03 1.72
N ILE A 93 15.54 3.79 0.64
CA ILE A 93 16.62 3.62 -0.33
C ILE A 93 17.23 5.00 -0.52
N ASP A 94 18.43 5.22 0.04
CA ASP A 94 19.05 6.53 0.10
C ASP A 94 18.12 7.58 0.75
N ASP A 95 17.71 8.62 0.04
CA ASP A 95 16.78 9.65 0.47
C ASP A 95 15.30 9.32 0.17
N LEU A 96 15.02 8.22 -0.52
CA LEU A 96 13.67 7.77 -0.80
C LEU A 96 13.06 7.09 0.41
N ALA A 97 11.93 7.59 0.91
CA ALA A 97 11.15 7.02 2.00
C ALA A 97 9.94 6.28 1.43
N ILE A 98 9.98 4.94 1.42
CA ILE A 98 9.04 4.12 0.65
C ILE A 98 8.00 3.47 1.56
N ASP A 99 6.74 3.65 1.22
CA ASP A 99 5.59 2.93 1.77
C ASP A 99 4.97 2.09 0.62
N ALA A 100 5.12 0.76 0.71
CA ALA A 100 4.68 -0.19 -0.30
C ALA A 100 3.20 -0.54 -0.10
N LYS A 101 2.40 -0.43 -1.15
CA LYS A 101 0.96 -0.69 -1.12
C LYS A 101 0.56 -1.64 -2.25
N TYR A 102 -0.28 -2.62 -1.95
CA TYR A 102 -0.91 -3.40 -3.01
C TYR A 102 -1.87 -2.53 -3.81
N ARG A 103 -2.79 -1.88 -3.13
CA ARG A 103 -3.71 -0.84 -3.62
C ARG A 103 -4.24 0.01 -2.47
N ILE A 104 -4.73 1.19 -2.80
CA ILE A 104 -5.44 2.06 -1.86
C ILE A 104 -6.93 2.07 -2.25
N GLY A 105 -7.67 1.06 -1.77
CA GLY A 105 -9.08 0.85 -2.14
C GLY A 105 -10.08 1.64 -1.33
N SER A 106 -9.69 2.23 -0.19
CA SER A 106 -10.55 3.03 0.66
C SER A 106 -9.74 4.05 1.45
N GLY A 107 -10.39 5.11 1.89
CA GLY A 107 -9.81 6.12 2.76
C GLY A 107 -10.88 6.76 3.62
N ASP A 108 -10.69 6.74 4.94
CA ASP A 108 -11.43 7.62 5.85
C ASP A 108 -10.67 8.93 6.07
N SER A 109 -11.34 9.92 6.65
CA SER A 109 -10.73 11.22 6.90
C SER A 109 -9.46 11.17 7.76
N GLY A 110 -9.33 10.16 8.63
CA GLY A 110 -8.14 9.94 9.45
C GLY A 110 -6.96 9.45 8.60
N THR A 111 -7.19 8.46 7.74
CA THR A 111 -6.19 7.94 6.79
C THR A 111 -5.71 9.03 5.82
N LEU A 112 -6.65 9.80 5.24
CA LEU A 112 -6.28 10.90 4.34
C LEU A 112 -5.46 11.99 5.02
N LYS A 113 -5.78 12.31 6.29
CA LYS A 113 -4.98 13.24 7.11
C LYS A 113 -3.58 12.69 7.38
N LYS A 114 -3.46 11.38 7.69
CA LYS A 114 -2.16 10.73 7.90
C LYS A 114 -1.29 10.78 6.64
N PHE A 115 -1.84 10.50 5.45
CA PHE A 115 -1.09 10.63 4.21
C PHE A 115 -0.49 12.02 4.07
N LYS A 116 -1.30 13.08 4.29
CA LYS A 116 -0.82 14.47 4.23
C LYS A 116 0.25 14.77 5.28
N SER A 117 0.03 14.36 6.53
CA SER A 117 0.95 14.69 7.62
C SER A 117 2.26 13.93 7.54
N TYR A 118 2.22 12.66 7.16
CA TYR A 118 3.42 11.83 7.04
C TYR A 118 4.32 12.27 5.90
N GLY A 119 3.74 12.56 4.73
CA GLY A 119 4.54 13.04 3.60
C GLY A 119 5.28 14.34 3.95
N LYS A 120 4.57 15.35 4.48
CA LYS A 120 5.19 16.60 4.92
C LYS A 120 6.28 16.39 5.97
N MET A 121 6.02 15.55 6.96
CA MET A 121 7.01 15.24 8.01
C MET A 121 8.26 14.57 7.42
N LEU A 122 8.12 13.72 6.41
CA LEU A 122 9.26 13.10 5.73
C LEU A 122 10.05 14.11 4.91
N GLU A 123 9.38 14.98 4.15
CA GLU A 123 10.03 16.08 3.42
C GLU A 123 10.79 17.04 4.35
N GLU A 124 10.19 17.41 5.49
CA GLU A 124 10.85 18.26 6.51
C GLU A 124 12.11 17.61 7.10
N ARG A 125 12.21 16.28 7.03
CA ARG A 125 13.40 15.51 7.45
C ARG A 125 14.40 15.26 6.31
N GLY A 126 14.13 15.79 5.13
CA GLY A 126 15.00 15.67 3.95
C GLY A 126 14.80 14.39 3.14
N TYR A 127 13.70 13.65 3.37
CA TYR A 127 13.36 12.49 2.58
C TYR A 127 12.39 12.83 1.44
N ASN A 128 12.44 12.03 0.40
CA ASN A 128 11.49 12.03 -0.72
C ASN A 128 10.47 10.91 -0.50
N PRO A 129 9.23 11.20 -0.07
CA PRO A 129 8.25 10.16 0.23
C PRO A 129 7.67 9.55 -1.05
N VAL A 130 7.63 8.21 -1.11
CA VAL A 130 7.17 7.42 -2.26
C VAL A 130 6.12 6.40 -1.83
N PHE A 131 4.94 6.43 -2.45
CA PHE A 131 4.04 5.27 -2.45
C PHE A 131 4.37 4.38 -3.64
N LEU A 132 4.87 3.18 -3.35
CA LEU A 132 5.15 2.13 -4.34
C LEU A 132 3.96 1.18 -4.42
N ILE A 133 3.06 1.41 -5.37
CA ILE A 133 1.76 0.73 -5.44
C ILE A 133 1.76 -0.30 -6.57
N LEU A 134 1.36 -1.55 -6.27
CA LEU A 134 1.32 -2.59 -7.30
C LEU A 134 0.21 -2.32 -8.34
N ARG A 135 -0.98 -1.92 -7.89
CA ARG A 135 -2.17 -1.77 -8.74
C ARG A 135 -2.49 -0.31 -9.03
N ASN A 136 -3.24 -0.09 -10.10
CA ASN A 136 -3.69 1.25 -10.53
C ASN A 136 -5.14 1.58 -10.14
N ASP A 137 -5.93 0.61 -9.66
CA ASP A 137 -7.33 0.78 -9.26
C ASP A 137 -7.48 1.39 -7.85
N ASN A 138 -6.87 2.56 -7.67
CA ASN A 138 -6.80 3.25 -6.38
C ASN A 138 -7.91 4.28 -6.20
N LEU A 139 -8.30 4.52 -4.93
CA LEU A 139 -9.23 5.58 -4.58
C LEU A 139 -8.63 6.95 -4.89
N ARG A 140 -9.27 7.69 -5.79
CA ARG A 140 -8.77 8.98 -6.28
C ARG A 140 -8.51 9.99 -5.17
N GLU A 141 -9.41 10.07 -4.20
CA GLU A 141 -9.32 10.99 -3.05
C GLU A 141 -8.10 10.66 -2.18
N ALA A 142 -7.78 9.38 -2.03
CA ALA A 142 -6.60 8.95 -1.28
C ALA A 142 -5.30 9.30 -2.01
N ILE A 143 -5.27 9.10 -3.33
CA ILE A 143 -4.14 9.50 -4.17
C ILE A 143 -3.95 11.03 -4.13
N ASN A 144 -5.02 11.81 -4.28
CA ASN A 144 -4.96 13.28 -4.20
C ASN A 144 -4.48 13.74 -2.80
N ALA A 145 -4.92 13.08 -1.75
CA ALA A 145 -4.46 13.38 -0.39
C ALA A 145 -2.97 13.09 -0.20
N ALA A 146 -2.48 11.99 -0.75
CA ALA A 146 -1.07 11.64 -0.74
C ALA A 146 -0.23 12.68 -1.51
N ILE A 147 -0.60 12.98 -2.76
CA ILE A 147 0.09 14.00 -3.58
C ILE A 147 0.13 15.34 -2.85
N SER A 148 -0.99 15.78 -2.24
CA SER A 148 -1.02 17.04 -1.48
C SER A 148 -0.19 17.01 -0.19
N GLY A 149 0.26 15.84 0.25
CA GLY A 149 1.19 15.61 1.33
C GLY A 149 2.65 15.48 0.89
N GLY A 150 2.95 15.63 -0.42
CA GLY A 150 4.30 15.52 -0.96
C GLY A 150 4.69 14.12 -1.44
N TRP A 151 3.78 13.12 -1.34
CA TRP A 151 4.08 11.77 -1.81
C TRP A 151 4.16 11.70 -3.33
N GLN A 152 5.24 11.10 -3.82
CA GLN A 152 5.32 10.63 -5.20
C GLN A 152 4.54 9.31 -5.33
N ILE A 153 3.64 9.22 -6.30
CA ILE A 153 2.86 8.01 -6.57
C ILE A 153 3.51 7.26 -7.72
N ILE A 154 3.98 6.06 -7.44
CA ILE A 154 4.59 5.16 -8.43
C ILE A 154 3.75 3.87 -8.43
N SER A 155 3.01 3.63 -9.50
CA SER A 155 2.07 2.50 -9.57
C SER A 155 2.15 1.74 -10.88
N ASP A 156 1.67 0.49 -10.88
CA ASP A 156 1.55 -0.36 -12.05
C ASP A 156 2.91 -0.56 -12.75
N GLU A 157 3.01 -0.41 -14.05
CA GLU A 157 4.24 -0.57 -14.84
C GLU A 157 5.38 0.38 -14.39
N TYR A 158 5.04 1.55 -13.87
CA TYR A 158 6.02 2.47 -13.29
C TYR A 158 6.64 1.90 -12.01
N ALA A 159 5.87 1.13 -11.22
CA ALA A 159 6.40 0.44 -10.04
C ALA A 159 7.42 -0.64 -10.45
N PHE A 160 7.16 -1.38 -11.53
CA PHE A 160 8.09 -2.38 -12.04
C PHE A 160 9.39 -1.75 -12.58
N SER A 161 9.26 -0.63 -13.30
CA SER A 161 10.40 0.16 -13.77
C SER A 161 11.22 0.73 -12.61
N PHE A 162 10.57 1.22 -11.56
CA PHE A 162 11.21 1.71 -10.36
C PHE A 162 11.99 0.60 -9.65
N ILE A 163 11.41 -0.59 -9.50
CA ILE A 163 12.09 -1.76 -8.91
C ILE A 163 13.30 -2.14 -9.75
N MET A 164 13.15 -2.23 -11.07
CA MET A 164 14.26 -2.54 -11.98
C MET A 164 15.42 -1.54 -11.83
N ASN A 165 15.12 -0.24 -11.81
CA ASN A 165 16.13 0.81 -11.72
C ASN A 165 16.89 0.82 -10.38
N ASN A 166 16.22 0.41 -9.29
CA ASN A 166 16.79 0.47 -7.93
C ASN A 166 17.30 -0.88 -7.40
N SER A 167 16.94 -2.00 -8.02
CA SER A 167 17.40 -3.35 -7.62
C SER A 167 18.10 -4.12 -8.73
N GLY A 168 18.00 -3.67 -10.00
CA GLY A 168 18.47 -4.43 -11.15
C GLY A 168 17.60 -5.64 -11.50
N ILE A 169 16.47 -5.85 -10.84
CA ILE A 169 15.59 -7.01 -11.01
C ILE A 169 14.32 -6.64 -11.76
N ASN A 170 14.07 -7.30 -12.90
CA ASN A 170 12.75 -7.29 -13.54
C ASN A 170 11.80 -8.18 -12.74
N ILE A 171 11.01 -7.59 -11.84
CA ILE A 171 10.16 -8.35 -10.90
C ILE A 171 9.12 -9.22 -11.62
N VAL A 172 8.61 -8.78 -12.77
CA VAL A 172 7.59 -9.53 -13.53
C VAL A 172 8.21 -10.84 -14.05
N GLN A 173 9.38 -10.76 -14.71
CA GLN A 173 10.08 -11.93 -15.20
C GLN A 173 10.58 -12.82 -14.06
N TYR A 174 11.13 -12.21 -13.02
CA TYR A 174 11.62 -12.91 -11.84
C TYR A 174 10.56 -13.77 -11.16
N LEU A 175 9.35 -13.21 -10.94
CA LEU A 175 8.25 -13.98 -10.36
C LEU A 175 7.72 -15.06 -11.31
N ALA A 176 7.69 -14.82 -12.62
CA ALA A 176 7.30 -15.84 -13.60
C ALA A 176 8.29 -17.04 -13.60
N ASP A 177 9.58 -16.76 -13.55
CA ASP A 177 10.64 -17.79 -13.51
C ASP A 177 10.58 -18.58 -12.19
N LEU A 178 10.36 -17.89 -11.06
CA LEU A 178 10.18 -18.53 -9.75
C LEU A 178 8.94 -19.43 -9.73
N LYS A 179 7.82 -18.99 -10.31
CA LYS A 179 6.60 -19.80 -10.37
C LYS A 179 6.86 -21.08 -11.17
N ALA A 180 7.43 -20.97 -12.37
CA ALA A 180 7.75 -22.13 -13.20
C ALA A 180 8.67 -23.12 -12.49
N LYS A 181 9.69 -22.62 -11.77
CA LYS A 181 10.59 -23.44 -10.97
C LYS A 181 9.87 -24.09 -9.78
N TYR A 182 9.02 -23.34 -9.09
CA TYR A 182 8.29 -23.84 -7.91
C TYR A 182 7.27 -24.91 -8.29
N ASP A 183 6.54 -24.72 -9.39
CA ASP A 183 5.57 -25.69 -9.91
C ASP A 183 6.25 -26.97 -10.42
N SER A 184 7.50 -26.88 -10.87
CA SER A 184 8.31 -28.06 -11.26
C SER A 184 8.83 -28.88 -10.07
N LEU A 185 8.75 -28.35 -8.83
CA LEU A 185 9.19 -29.01 -7.60
C LEU A 185 8.03 -29.67 -6.83
N ARG A 186 6.79 -29.46 -7.25
CA ARG A 186 5.59 -30.10 -6.71
C ARG A 186 5.28 -31.40 -7.45
#